data_04d37d2736c2f5fb13ed1bba498ef99a
#
_entry.id   04d37d2736c2f5fb13ed1bba498ef99a
#
_cell.length_a   1.000
_cell.length_b   1.000
_cell.length_c   1.000
_cell.angle_alpha   90.00
_cell.angle_beta   90.00
_cell.angle_gamma   90.00
#
_symmetry.space_group_name_H-M   'P 1'
#
loop_
_entity.id
_entity.type
_entity.pdbx_description
1 polymer ?
#
loop_
_entity_poly.entity_id
_entity_poly.type
_entity_poly.pdbx_seq_one_letter_code
_entity_poly.pdbx_strand_id
1 'polypeptide(L)'
;MKKIVLLAFFTLAIFSFETKAQTTAASSEMYGNTFNIGLGAGYYNGRFGGNYSSMPVLQINYEFEVAKYFTLAPFIGVYSYRYNNYWKGPKNSGRNYYYRETVVPVGVKGTYYFDKLLEANSKWDFYLAGSLGFAFRSVRWEDGYNGERDVSNSPLFLDLHLGVEYHINRRVGLFLDLSTGASSIGLAFH
;
A
#
# COMPACT_ATOMS: atom_id res chain seq x y z
N MET A 1 -17.97 -17.25 17.08
CA MET A 1 -16.99 -17.19 18.19
C MET A 1 -15.52 -17.12 17.70
N LYS A 2 -15.09 -17.85 16.69
CA LYS A 2 -13.68 -17.81 16.19
C LYS A 2 -13.24 -16.45 15.60
N LYS A 3 -14.15 -15.66 15.04
CA LYS A 3 -13.84 -14.33 14.45
C LYS A 3 -13.60 -13.23 15.49
N ILE A 4 -14.20 -13.35 16.67
CA ILE A 4 -14.03 -12.38 17.77
C ILE A 4 -12.70 -12.59 18.48
N VAL A 5 -12.22 -13.83 18.56
CA VAL A 5 -10.92 -14.16 19.16
C VAL A 5 -9.75 -13.61 18.32
N LEU A 6 -9.89 -13.63 16.97
CA LEU A 6 -8.86 -13.09 16.08
C LEU A 6 -8.75 -11.55 16.18
N LEU A 7 -9.88 -10.88 16.34
CA LEU A 7 -9.94 -9.42 16.54
C LEU A 7 -9.33 -9.02 17.88
N ALA A 8 -9.58 -9.79 18.95
CA ALA A 8 -9.01 -9.56 20.28
C ALA A 8 -7.50 -9.79 20.32
N PHE A 9 -6.97 -10.76 19.56
CA PHE A 9 -5.52 -10.97 19.44
C PHE A 9 -4.84 -9.81 18.70
N PHE A 10 -5.49 -9.24 17.69
CA PHE A 10 -4.95 -8.11 16.93
C PHE A 10 -4.94 -6.82 17.76
N THR A 11 -5.96 -6.61 18.59
CA THR A 11 -6.00 -5.46 19.53
C THR A 11 -5.00 -5.59 20.67
N LEU A 12 -4.76 -6.80 21.20
CA LEU A 12 -3.76 -7.02 22.26
C LEU A 12 -2.33 -6.81 21.75
N ALA A 13 -2.03 -7.14 20.51
CA ALA A 13 -0.72 -6.93 19.90
C ALA A 13 -0.38 -5.44 19.74
N ILE A 14 -1.38 -4.58 19.54
CA ILE A 14 -1.17 -3.13 19.39
C ILE A 14 -0.85 -2.45 20.73
N PHE A 15 -1.36 -2.98 21.85
CA PHE A 15 -1.14 -2.39 23.19
C PHE A 15 0.13 -2.85 23.91
N SER A 16 0.90 -3.79 23.35
CA SER A 16 2.08 -4.36 24.02
C SER A 16 3.40 -3.65 23.70
N PHE A 17 3.40 -2.63 22.85
CA PHE A 17 4.62 -1.88 22.51
C PHE A 17 4.72 -0.56 23.26
N GLU A 18 4.72 -0.61 24.61
CA GLU A 18 5.37 0.44 25.38
C GLU A 18 6.87 0.20 25.36
N THR A 19 7.54 0.49 24.27
CA THR A 19 8.99 0.65 24.28
C THR A 19 9.31 1.99 24.94
N LYS A 20 9.83 1.95 26.16
CA LYS A 20 10.48 3.10 26.77
C LYS A 20 11.66 3.47 25.88
N ALA A 21 11.47 4.48 25.03
CA ALA A 21 12.57 5.12 24.32
C ALA A 21 13.49 5.74 25.39
N GLN A 22 14.65 5.11 25.58
CA GLN A 22 15.71 5.71 26.39
C GLN A 22 16.24 6.92 25.63
N THR A 23 15.94 8.09 26.16
CA THR A 23 16.50 9.38 25.77
C THR A 23 18.00 9.35 25.94
N THR A 24 18.74 9.13 24.88
CA THR A 24 20.13 9.57 24.77
C THR A 24 20.14 10.72 23.79
N ALA A 25 20.44 11.91 24.33
CA ALA A 25 20.50 13.15 23.58
C ALA A 25 21.65 13.12 22.56
N ALA A 26 21.32 12.79 21.36
CA ALA A 26 21.97 13.25 20.13
C ALA A 26 20.82 13.57 19.19
N SER A 27 20.86 14.70 18.49
CA SER A 27 19.86 15.08 17.51
C SER A 27 19.79 14.02 16.42
N SER A 28 19.11 12.92 16.70
CA SER A 28 18.78 11.91 15.69
C SER A 28 17.59 12.45 14.94
N GLU A 29 17.72 12.60 13.65
CA GLU A 29 16.58 12.72 12.78
C GLU A 29 15.64 11.56 13.12
N MET A 30 14.41 11.88 13.52
CA MET A 30 13.39 10.90 13.87
C MET A 30 12.54 10.68 12.63
N TYR A 31 12.60 9.47 12.08
CA TYR A 31 11.81 9.10 10.88
C TYR A 31 10.41 8.62 11.22
N GLY A 32 10.10 8.40 12.47
CA GLY A 32 8.84 7.84 12.93
C GLY A 32 7.83 8.88 13.44
N ASN A 33 6.64 8.39 13.82
CA ASN A 33 5.45 9.15 14.16
C ASN A 33 4.90 9.98 13.01
N THR A 34 4.99 9.44 11.80
CA THR A 34 4.59 10.10 10.56
C THR A 34 3.31 9.49 10.02
N PHE A 35 2.29 10.32 9.79
CA PHE A 35 1.07 9.94 9.11
C PHE A 35 1.19 10.28 7.62
N ASN A 36 1.09 9.26 6.78
CA ASN A 36 1.21 9.37 5.34
C ASN A 36 -0.14 9.17 4.65
N ILE A 37 -0.47 10.06 3.72
CA ILE A 37 -1.59 9.91 2.79
C ILE A 37 -1.12 10.14 1.37
N GLY A 38 -1.36 9.16 0.48
CA GLY A 38 -0.89 9.19 -0.90
C GLY A 38 -1.95 8.84 -1.91
N LEU A 39 -1.81 9.43 -3.08
CA LEU A 39 -2.54 9.08 -4.29
C LEU A 39 -1.57 8.50 -5.30
N GLY A 40 -1.97 7.43 -5.99
CA GLY A 40 -1.07 6.74 -6.89
C GLY A 40 -1.76 6.07 -8.05
N ALA A 41 -0.93 5.37 -8.82
CA ALA A 41 -1.36 4.52 -9.92
C ALA A 41 -0.51 3.25 -9.94
N GLY A 42 -1.09 2.13 -10.36
CA GLY A 42 -0.37 0.87 -10.47
C GLY A 42 -1.25 -0.37 -10.39
N TYR A 43 -0.61 -1.52 -10.41
CA TYR A 43 -1.24 -2.83 -10.38
C TYR A 43 -0.54 -3.76 -9.43
N TYR A 44 -1.33 -4.52 -8.68
CA TYR A 44 -0.81 -5.58 -7.83
C TYR A 44 -0.80 -6.97 -8.48
N ASN A 45 -0.86 -7.12 -9.79
CA ASN A 45 -0.90 -8.42 -10.44
C ASN A 45 -0.02 -8.58 -11.67
N GLY A 46 1.00 -7.73 -11.87
CA GLY A 46 2.02 -7.94 -12.91
C GLY A 46 1.52 -8.04 -14.35
N ARG A 47 0.25 -7.72 -14.62
CA ARG A 47 -0.34 -7.74 -15.95
C ARG A 47 -0.24 -6.36 -16.58
N PHE A 48 0.92 -6.07 -17.12
CA PHE A 48 1.09 -4.95 -18.03
C PHE A 48 0.53 -5.33 -19.40
N GLY A 49 -0.50 -4.63 -19.85
CA GLY A 49 -1.05 -4.76 -21.20
C GLY A 49 -2.52 -5.15 -21.23
N GLY A 50 -3.36 -4.20 -21.54
CA GLY A 50 -4.80 -4.35 -21.75
C GLY A 50 -5.51 -3.01 -21.62
N ASN A 51 -6.72 -2.91 -22.16
CA ASN A 51 -7.56 -1.71 -22.05
C ASN A 51 -8.09 -1.56 -20.62
N TYR A 52 -7.28 -0.98 -19.74
CA TYR A 52 -7.64 -0.76 -18.34
C TYR A 52 -7.96 0.71 -18.10
N SER A 53 -9.05 0.97 -17.42
CA SER A 53 -9.30 2.24 -16.76
C SER A 53 -9.10 1.99 -15.27
N SER A 54 -8.00 2.47 -14.70
CA SER A 54 -7.74 2.39 -13.26
C SER A 54 -8.24 3.65 -12.57
N MET A 55 -8.87 3.49 -11.41
CA MET A 55 -9.04 4.60 -10.48
C MET A 55 -7.72 4.84 -9.75
N PRO A 56 -7.43 6.08 -9.33
CA PRO A 56 -6.24 6.35 -8.53
C PRO A 56 -6.24 5.47 -7.27
N VAL A 57 -5.06 4.99 -6.91
CA VAL A 57 -4.82 4.28 -5.66
C VAL A 57 -4.80 5.31 -4.54
N LEU A 58 -5.64 5.14 -3.53
CA LEU A 58 -5.53 5.86 -2.27
C LEU A 58 -4.83 4.96 -1.28
N GLN A 59 -3.80 5.45 -0.61
CA GLN A 59 -3.13 4.73 0.47
C GLN A 59 -2.90 5.63 1.68
N ILE A 60 -2.97 5.01 2.86
CA ILE A 60 -2.75 5.63 4.15
C ILE A 60 -1.87 4.69 4.96
N ASN A 61 -0.89 5.24 5.64
CA ASN A 61 -0.09 4.51 6.62
C ASN A 61 0.34 5.42 7.76
N TYR A 62 0.73 4.80 8.87
CA TYR A 62 1.31 5.49 10.01
C TYR A 62 2.61 4.82 10.40
N GLU A 63 3.72 5.56 10.30
CA GLU A 63 5.06 5.08 10.57
C GLU A 63 5.47 5.33 12.02
N PHE A 64 6.08 4.32 12.64
CA PHE A 64 6.79 4.46 13.92
C PHE A 64 8.20 3.92 13.81
N GLU A 65 9.13 4.65 14.41
CA GLU A 65 10.52 4.22 14.50
C GLU A 65 10.64 3.01 15.44
N VAL A 66 11.21 1.92 14.94
CA VAL A 66 11.44 0.70 15.73
C VAL A 66 12.93 0.43 15.93
N ALA A 67 13.76 1.00 15.05
CA ALA A 67 15.21 0.98 15.17
C ALA A 67 15.79 2.19 14.44
N LYS A 68 17.05 2.50 14.69
CA LYS A 68 17.75 3.59 14.00
C LYS A 68 17.68 3.44 12.50
N TYR A 69 17.13 4.43 11.81
CA TYR A 69 16.87 4.46 10.37
C TYR A 69 15.86 3.43 9.87
N PHE A 70 15.11 2.79 10.77
CA PHE A 70 14.13 1.80 10.37
C PHE A 70 12.78 2.06 11.03
N THR A 71 11.73 2.14 10.21
CA THR A 71 10.35 2.30 10.65
C THR A 71 9.49 1.10 10.27
N LEU A 72 8.43 0.89 11.03
CA LEU A 72 7.31 0.02 10.66
C LEU A 72 6.05 0.85 10.56
N ALA A 73 5.21 0.52 9.56
CA ALA A 73 3.97 1.23 9.33
C ALA A 73 2.84 0.26 8.98
N PRO A 74 1.80 0.10 9.80
CA PRO A 74 0.55 -0.45 9.34
C PRO A 74 0.01 0.43 8.21
N PHE A 75 -0.50 -0.21 7.17
CA PHE A 75 -1.06 0.49 6.02
C PHE A 75 -2.40 -0.09 5.58
N ILE A 76 -3.18 0.74 4.95
CA ILE A 76 -4.37 0.38 4.20
C ILE A 76 -4.37 1.13 2.88
N GLY A 77 -4.74 0.44 1.82
CA GLY A 77 -4.95 1.05 0.50
C GLY A 77 -6.31 0.69 -0.06
N VAL A 78 -6.74 1.42 -1.07
CA VAL A 78 -7.89 1.07 -1.89
C VAL A 78 -7.65 1.50 -3.32
N TYR A 79 -7.96 0.60 -4.25
CA TYR A 79 -7.97 0.91 -5.67
C TYR A 79 -9.02 0.07 -6.39
N SER A 80 -9.42 0.54 -7.57
CA SER A 80 -10.40 -0.15 -8.40
C SER A 80 -9.96 -0.08 -9.84
N TYR A 81 -10.11 -1.17 -10.56
CA TYR A 81 -9.86 -1.19 -11.99
C TYR A 81 -11.00 -1.85 -12.74
N ARG A 82 -11.16 -1.48 -13.99
CA ARG A 82 -12.15 -2.03 -14.91
C ARG A 82 -11.44 -2.86 -15.96
N TYR A 83 -11.90 -4.08 -16.14
CA TYR A 83 -11.35 -5.03 -17.10
C TYR A 83 -12.41 -5.40 -18.15
N ASN A 84 -11.94 -5.63 -19.37
CA ASN A 84 -12.77 -6.08 -20.48
C ASN A 84 -12.49 -7.57 -20.72
N ASN A 85 -13.50 -8.40 -20.62
CA ASN A 85 -13.41 -9.83 -20.88
C ASN A 85 -14.31 -10.19 -22.07
N TYR A 86 -13.72 -10.85 -23.08
CA TYR A 86 -14.46 -11.34 -24.23
C TYR A 86 -15.03 -12.73 -23.93
N TRP A 87 -16.35 -12.83 -23.92
CA TRP A 87 -17.05 -14.10 -23.74
C TRP A 87 -17.73 -14.51 -25.02
N LYS A 88 -17.40 -15.71 -25.51
CA LYS A 88 -18.03 -16.33 -26.66
C LYS A 88 -19.21 -17.19 -26.17
N GLY A 89 -20.41 -16.63 -26.20
CA GLY A 89 -21.62 -17.33 -25.77
C GLY A 89 -22.04 -18.46 -26.70
N PRO A 90 -23.04 -19.27 -26.30
CA PRO A 90 -23.67 -20.26 -27.18
C PRO A 90 -24.24 -19.52 -28.37
N LYS A 91 -24.08 -20.03 -29.60
CA LYS A 91 -24.46 -19.45 -30.91
C LYS A 91 -23.49 -18.42 -31.50
N ASN A 92 -22.20 -18.47 -31.17
CA ASN A 92 -21.20 -17.57 -31.74
C ASN A 92 -21.44 -16.05 -31.54
N SER A 93 -22.37 -15.65 -30.70
CA SER A 93 -22.62 -14.27 -30.33
C SER A 93 -21.63 -13.83 -29.29
N GLY A 94 -20.38 -13.60 -29.68
CA GLY A 94 -19.35 -13.09 -28.78
C GLY A 94 -19.63 -11.63 -28.45
N ARG A 95 -19.59 -11.29 -27.16
CA ARG A 95 -19.73 -9.93 -26.65
C ARG A 95 -18.63 -9.67 -25.60
N ASN A 96 -18.15 -8.44 -25.59
CA ASN A 96 -17.28 -7.97 -24.51
C ASN A 96 -18.13 -7.64 -23.29
N TYR A 97 -17.77 -8.19 -22.13
CA TYR A 97 -18.33 -7.86 -20.84
C TYR A 97 -17.28 -7.21 -19.99
N TYR A 98 -17.68 -6.23 -19.24
CA TYR A 98 -16.81 -5.54 -18.29
C TYR A 98 -17.00 -6.11 -16.89
N TYR A 99 -15.91 -6.21 -16.15
CA TYR A 99 -15.99 -6.35 -14.70
C TYR A 99 -15.14 -5.29 -14.02
N ARG A 100 -15.58 -4.92 -12.85
CA ARG A 100 -14.86 -4.02 -11.96
C ARG A 100 -14.33 -4.83 -10.78
N GLU A 101 -13.06 -4.73 -10.54
CA GLU A 101 -12.43 -5.28 -9.35
C GLU A 101 -12.02 -4.14 -8.43
N THR A 102 -12.43 -4.22 -7.18
CA THR A 102 -11.99 -3.33 -6.11
C THR A 102 -11.13 -4.13 -5.16
N VAL A 103 -9.96 -3.61 -4.85
CA VAL A 103 -8.95 -4.26 -4.01
C VAL A 103 -8.62 -3.36 -2.83
N VAL A 104 -8.59 -3.95 -1.65
CA VAL A 104 -8.22 -3.28 -0.39
C VAL A 104 -7.06 -4.05 0.22
N PRO A 105 -5.80 -3.67 -0.05
CA PRO A 105 -4.64 -4.21 0.62
C PRO A 105 -4.53 -3.62 2.03
N VAL A 106 -4.19 -4.48 2.99
CA VAL A 106 -3.86 -4.12 4.36
C VAL A 106 -2.64 -4.89 4.81
N GLY A 107 -1.76 -4.29 5.60
CA GLY A 107 -0.56 -4.96 6.04
C GLY A 107 0.38 -4.07 6.83
N VAL A 108 1.66 -4.43 6.78
CA VAL A 108 2.75 -3.68 7.40
C VAL A 108 3.81 -3.39 6.33
N LYS A 109 4.27 -2.16 6.30
CA LYS A 109 5.40 -1.67 5.50
C LYS A 109 6.60 -1.47 6.44
N GLY A 110 7.74 -2.05 6.12
CA GLY A 110 9.02 -1.78 6.77
C GLY A 110 9.84 -0.86 5.89
N THR A 111 10.32 0.25 6.43
CA THR A 111 11.06 1.28 5.68
C THR A 111 12.44 1.47 6.28
N TYR A 112 13.47 1.43 5.44
CA TYR A 112 14.85 1.74 5.78
C TYR A 112 15.26 3.04 5.11
N TYR A 113 15.69 4.02 5.91
CA TYR A 113 16.16 5.33 5.46
C TYR A 113 17.67 5.32 5.29
N PHE A 114 18.16 5.76 4.12
CA PHE A 114 19.57 5.73 3.76
C PHE A 114 20.12 7.10 3.29
N ASP A 115 19.39 8.18 3.56
CA ASP A 115 19.78 9.55 3.28
C ASP A 115 21.18 9.91 3.82
N LYS A 116 21.55 9.39 5.01
CA LYS A 116 22.90 9.57 5.56
C LYS A 116 24.00 8.90 4.77
N LEU A 117 23.71 7.78 4.11
CA LEU A 117 24.68 7.13 3.22
C LEU A 117 24.93 7.95 1.95
N LEU A 118 23.98 8.78 1.58
CA LEU A 118 24.06 9.67 0.41
C LEU A 118 24.55 11.06 0.77
N GLU A 119 24.85 11.32 2.07
CA GLU A 119 25.17 12.67 2.58
C GLU A 119 24.12 13.70 2.15
N ALA A 120 22.85 13.27 2.09
CA ALA A 120 21.74 14.08 1.63
C ALA A 120 21.51 15.27 2.59
N ASN A 121 21.01 16.36 2.03
CA ASN A 121 20.60 17.50 2.84
C ASN A 121 19.43 17.11 3.76
N SER A 122 19.35 17.64 4.96
CA SER A 122 18.32 17.39 5.97
C SER A 122 16.86 17.66 5.53
N LYS A 123 16.65 18.11 4.29
CA LYS A 123 15.32 18.25 3.68
C LYS A 123 14.90 17.05 2.84
N TRP A 124 15.79 16.10 2.62
CA TRP A 124 15.54 14.97 1.75
C TRP A 124 15.79 13.66 2.47
N ASP A 125 14.78 12.82 2.56
CA ASP A 125 14.88 11.46 3.05
C ASP A 125 14.72 10.49 1.88
N PHE A 126 15.69 9.61 1.72
CA PHE A 126 15.66 8.54 0.73
C PHE A 126 15.43 7.22 1.43
N TYR A 127 14.52 6.43 0.93
CA TYR A 127 14.18 5.17 1.57
C TYR A 127 13.97 4.01 0.61
N LEU A 128 14.23 2.81 1.12
CA LEU A 128 13.85 1.54 0.54
C LEU A 128 12.84 0.89 1.49
N ALA A 129 11.73 0.37 0.97
CA ALA A 129 10.74 -0.28 1.81
C ALA A 129 10.21 -1.57 1.21
N GLY A 130 9.66 -2.42 2.09
CA GLY A 130 8.96 -3.63 1.73
C GLY A 130 7.63 -3.71 2.46
N SER A 131 6.58 -4.04 1.73
CA SER A 131 5.24 -4.23 2.28
C SER A 131 4.81 -5.69 2.22
N LEU A 132 4.22 -6.15 3.31
CA LEU A 132 3.66 -7.49 3.45
C LEU A 132 2.25 -7.40 4.04
N GLY A 133 1.30 -8.15 3.49
CA GLY A 133 -0.06 -8.12 3.99
C GLY A 133 -1.02 -9.00 3.21
N PHE A 134 -2.30 -8.63 3.26
CA PHE A 134 -3.38 -9.31 2.58
C PHE A 134 -4.18 -8.33 1.73
N ALA A 135 -4.63 -8.80 0.55
CA ALA A 135 -5.48 -8.03 -0.35
C ALA A 135 -6.89 -8.62 -0.36
N PHE A 136 -7.85 -7.85 0.12
CA PHE A 136 -9.28 -8.19 0.01
C PHE A 136 -9.80 -7.71 -1.33
N ARG A 137 -10.51 -8.58 -2.04
CA ARG A 137 -10.97 -8.33 -3.42
C ARG A 137 -12.47 -8.47 -3.53
N SER A 138 -13.08 -7.56 -4.27
CA SER A 138 -14.50 -7.60 -4.62
C SER A 138 -14.65 -7.40 -6.12
N VAL A 139 -15.31 -8.34 -6.79
CA VAL A 139 -15.50 -8.31 -8.25
C VAL A 139 -16.97 -8.13 -8.58
N ARG A 140 -17.29 -7.15 -9.43
CA ARG A 140 -18.63 -6.91 -9.97
C ARG A 140 -18.62 -7.06 -11.48
N TRP A 141 -19.42 -7.97 -11.98
CA TRP A 141 -19.62 -8.21 -13.40
C TRP A 141 -20.76 -7.36 -13.96
N GLU A 142 -20.68 -7.04 -15.23
CA GLU A 142 -21.76 -6.42 -15.99
C GLU A 142 -22.97 -7.36 -16.03
N ASP A 143 -24.19 -6.78 -16.01
CA ASP A 143 -25.43 -7.54 -16.08
C ASP A 143 -25.51 -8.35 -17.39
N GLY A 144 -26.01 -9.60 -17.27
CA GLY A 144 -26.13 -10.53 -18.38
C GLY A 144 -24.90 -11.38 -18.67
N TYR A 145 -23.82 -11.27 -17.87
CA TYR A 145 -22.68 -12.18 -17.95
C TYR A 145 -22.98 -13.51 -17.27
N ASN A 146 -22.99 -14.61 -18.04
CA ASN A 146 -23.27 -15.98 -17.57
C ASN A 146 -22.03 -16.91 -17.67
N GLY A 147 -20.83 -16.34 -17.87
CA GLY A 147 -19.58 -17.10 -17.91
C GLY A 147 -19.02 -17.43 -16.53
N GLU A 148 -17.84 -18.05 -16.50
CA GLU A 148 -17.11 -18.33 -15.28
C GLU A 148 -16.76 -17.00 -14.56
N ARG A 149 -17.10 -16.95 -13.28
CA ARG A 149 -16.91 -15.78 -12.42
C ARG A 149 -15.74 -15.97 -11.44
N ASP A 150 -14.98 -17.04 -11.63
CA ASP A 150 -13.88 -17.34 -10.74
C ASP A 150 -12.65 -16.49 -11.07
N VAL A 151 -12.30 -15.58 -10.18
CA VAL A 151 -11.07 -14.81 -10.22
C VAL A 151 -10.19 -15.32 -9.08
N SER A 152 -9.51 -16.44 -9.34
CA SER A 152 -8.55 -17.00 -8.38
C SER A 152 -7.36 -16.07 -8.23
N ASN A 153 -7.19 -15.50 -7.05
CA ASN A 153 -6.07 -14.64 -6.73
C ASN A 153 -5.54 -14.95 -5.32
N SER A 154 -4.22 -14.98 -5.19
CA SER A 154 -3.60 -15.08 -3.87
C SER A 154 -4.02 -13.88 -3.01
N PRO A 155 -4.45 -14.11 -1.76
CA PRO A 155 -4.70 -13.03 -0.83
C PRO A 155 -3.40 -12.38 -0.33
N LEU A 156 -2.25 -13.04 -0.52
CA LEU A 156 -0.97 -12.52 -0.07
C LEU A 156 -0.56 -11.30 -0.90
N PHE A 157 -0.18 -10.26 -0.21
CA PHE A 157 0.27 -9.00 -0.76
C PHE A 157 1.74 -8.79 -0.41
N LEU A 158 2.56 -8.60 -1.43
CA LEU A 158 3.98 -8.25 -1.33
C LEU A 158 4.27 -7.11 -2.28
N ASP A 159 4.99 -6.10 -1.81
CA ASP A 159 5.41 -4.96 -2.61
C ASP A 159 6.79 -4.46 -2.16
N LEU A 160 7.59 -3.98 -3.11
CA LEU A 160 8.88 -3.34 -2.85
C LEU A 160 8.80 -1.89 -3.30
N HIS A 161 9.39 -1.00 -2.51
CA HIS A 161 9.30 0.43 -2.70
C HIS A 161 10.68 1.07 -2.69
N LEU A 162 10.86 2.06 -3.55
CA LEU A 162 11.96 3.02 -3.51
C LEU A 162 11.33 4.41 -3.46
N GLY A 163 11.65 5.18 -2.44
CA GLY A 163 11.00 6.45 -2.27
C GLY A 163 11.92 7.57 -1.84
N VAL A 164 11.37 8.76 -1.96
CA VAL A 164 11.99 10.00 -1.51
C VAL A 164 10.93 10.88 -0.88
N GLU A 165 11.29 11.53 0.21
CA GLU A 165 10.50 12.56 0.86
C GLU A 165 11.25 13.88 0.87
N TYR A 166 10.53 14.97 0.59
CA TYR A 166 11.02 16.34 0.70
C TYR A 166 10.30 17.07 1.83
N HIS A 167 11.01 17.47 2.86
CA HIS A 167 10.48 18.24 3.98
C HIS A 167 10.19 19.68 3.58
N ILE A 168 8.91 20.03 3.36
CA ILE A 168 8.45 21.39 3.13
C ILE A 168 8.70 22.23 4.39
N ASN A 169 8.43 21.65 5.55
CA ASN A 169 8.70 22.20 6.86
C ASN A 169 8.83 21.05 7.89
N ARG A 170 9.00 21.38 9.19
CA ARG A 170 9.17 20.37 10.25
C ARG A 170 7.96 19.48 10.53
N ARG A 171 6.80 19.76 9.92
CA ARG A 171 5.55 19.03 10.18
C ARG A 171 4.97 18.40 8.92
N VAL A 172 5.42 18.83 7.74
CA VAL A 172 4.83 18.38 6.47
C VAL A 172 5.94 18.10 5.48
N GLY A 173 5.90 16.90 4.92
CA GLY A 173 6.71 16.44 3.80
C GLY A 173 5.86 16.13 2.58
N LEU A 174 6.48 16.14 1.41
CA LEU A 174 5.95 15.65 0.16
C LEU A 174 6.76 14.40 -0.21
N PHE A 175 6.10 13.27 -0.37
CA PHE A 175 6.80 12.05 -0.75
C PHE A 175 6.44 11.58 -2.17
N LEU A 176 7.39 10.91 -2.81
CA LEU A 176 7.22 10.11 -4.01
C LEU A 176 7.68 8.68 -3.70
N ASP A 177 6.80 7.73 -3.88
CA ASP A 177 7.01 6.31 -3.61
C ASP A 177 6.83 5.52 -4.92
N LEU A 178 7.91 4.97 -5.44
CA LEU A 178 7.91 4.10 -6.61
C LEU A 178 7.87 2.66 -6.12
N SER A 179 6.92 1.87 -6.60
CA SER A 179 6.76 0.49 -6.14
C SER A 179 6.57 -0.49 -7.28
N THR A 180 6.80 -1.78 -6.98
CA THR A 180 6.52 -2.89 -7.89
C THR A 180 5.01 -3.10 -8.10
N GLY A 181 4.19 -2.58 -7.21
CA GLY A 181 2.73 -2.62 -7.28
C GLY A 181 2.13 -1.26 -7.66
N ALA A 182 1.89 -0.39 -6.70
CA ALA A 182 1.27 0.90 -6.91
C ALA A 182 2.17 2.05 -6.44
N SER A 183 2.73 2.76 -7.41
CA SER A 183 3.51 3.99 -7.14
C SER A 183 2.59 5.13 -6.72
N SER A 184 3.05 5.98 -5.82
CA SER A 184 2.24 7.07 -5.27
C SER A 184 3.04 8.33 -4.98
N ILE A 185 2.30 9.44 -4.94
CA ILE A 185 2.77 10.73 -4.43
C ILE A 185 1.82 11.15 -3.32
N GLY A 186 2.33 11.80 -2.28
CA GLY A 186 1.49 12.16 -1.15
C GLY A 186 2.13 13.11 -0.17
N LEU A 187 1.43 13.29 0.95
CA LEU A 187 1.85 14.13 2.05
C LEU A 187 2.18 13.27 3.26
N ALA A 188 3.27 13.62 3.92
CA ALA A 188 3.72 13.10 5.20
C ALA A 188 3.50 14.17 6.28
N PHE A 189 2.92 13.77 7.40
CA PHE A 189 2.65 14.63 8.56
C PHE A 189 3.39 14.09 9.76
N HIS A 190 4.40 14.84 10.23
CA HIS A 190 5.29 14.52 11.34
C HIS A 190 4.79 15.06 12.67
#